data_cb5caf7a301f20ecf51767e64fdc7c3f
#
_entry.id   cb5caf7a301f20ecf51767e64fdc7c3f
#
_cell.length_a   1.000
_cell.length_b   1.000
_cell.length_c   1.000
_cell.angle_alpha   90.00
_cell.angle_beta   90.00
_cell.angle_gamma   90.00
#
_symmetry.space_group_name_H-M   'P 1'
#
loop_
_entity.id
_entity.type
_entity.pdbx_description
1 polymer ?
#
loop_
_entity_poly.entity_id
_entity_poly.type
_entity_poly.pdbx_seq_one_letter_code
_entity_poly.pdbx_strand_id
1 'polypeptide(L)' 'MSKAMIRVYARLVIAGRKTIDAVPEAGREAVKEYIDALGEEGNE' A
#
# COMPACT_ATOMS: atom_id res chain seq x y z
N MET A 1 4.58 11.73 -3.05
CA MET A 1 4.00 10.66 -3.90
C MET A 1 2.52 10.90 -4.05
N SER A 2 1.98 10.71 -5.23
CA SER A 2 0.57 10.99 -5.48
C SER A 2 -0.30 9.88 -4.90
N LYS A 3 -1.58 10.23 -4.67
CA LYS A 3 -2.52 9.24 -4.16
C LYS A 3 -2.68 8.07 -5.10
N ALA A 4 -2.64 8.34 -6.40
CA ALA A 4 -2.78 7.28 -7.38
C ALA A 4 -1.63 6.28 -7.27
N MET A 5 -0.42 6.78 -7.08
CA MET A 5 0.73 5.91 -6.94
C MET A 5 0.67 5.11 -5.64
N ILE A 6 0.20 5.74 -4.58
CA ILE A 6 0.04 5.04 -3.32
C ILE A 6 -0.90 3.85 -3.49
N ARG A 7 -1.99 4.06 -4.20
CA ARG A 7 -2.95 3.00 -4.44
C ARG A 7 -2.35 1.87 -5.27
N VAL A 8 -1.59 2.24 -6.29
CA VAL A 8 -0.96 1.25 -7.16
C VAL A 8 0.02 0.40 -6.36
N TYR A 9 0.87 1.05 -5.58
CA TYR A 9 1.84 0.31 -4.77
C TYR A 9 1.14 -0.59 -3.77
N ALA A 10 0.07 -0.09 -3.14
CA ALA A 10 -0.65 -0.89 -2.17
C ALA A 10 -1.19 -2.16 -2.81
N ARG A 11 -1.73 -2.04 -4.00
CA ARG A 11 -2.27 -3.21 -4.70
C ARG A 11 -1.17 -4.21 -5.03
N LEU A 12 -0.02 -3.71 -5.46
CA LEU A 12 1.09 -4.59 -5.78
C LEU A 12 1.58 -5.34 -4.56
N VAL A 13 1.62 -4.65 -3.42
CA VAL A 13 2.04 -5.28 -2.18
C VAL A 13 1.04 -6.33 -1.75
N ILE A 14 -0.24 -6.01 -1.82
CA ILE A 14 -1.29 -6.96 -1.43
C ILE A 14 -1.26 -8.19 -2.32
N ALA A 15 -0.99 -7.99 -3.59
CA ALA A 15 -0.94 -9.10 -4.55
C ALA A 15 0.33 -9.93 -4.42
N GLY A 16 1.26 -9.51 -3.56
CA GLY A 16 2.50 -10.24 -3.39
C GLY A 16 3.52 -9.99 -4.48
N ARG A 17 3.31 -8.95 -5.28
CA ARG A 17 4.21 -8.66 -6.40
C ARG A 17 5.33 -7.72 -6.01
N LYS A 18 5.16 -7.00 -4.91
CA LYS A 18 6.19 -6.14 -4.36
C LYS A 18 6.13 -6.22 -2.86
N THR A 19 7.27 -5.95 -2.22
CA THR A 19 7.29 -5.85 -0.76
C THR A 19 7.18 -4.39 -0.37
N ILE A 20 6.83 -4.15 0.88
CA ILE A 20 6.72 -2.78 1.38
C ILE A 20 8.08 -2.08 1.29
N ASP A 21 9.17 -2.82 1.40
CA ASP A 21 10.51 -2.25 1.30
C ASP A 21 10.80 -1.73 -0.10
N ALA A 22 10.12 -2.24 -1.11
CA ALA A 22 10.30 -1.78 -2.48
C ALA A 22 9.61 -0.46 -2.74
N VAL A 23 8.73 -0.04 -1.84
CA VAL A 23 8.04 1.24 -1.98
C VAL A 23 9.00 2.36 -1.57
N PRO A 24 9.10 3.44 -2.36
CA PRO A 24 9.94 4.57 -1.98
C PRO A 24 9.61 5.06 -0.58
N GLU A 25 10.62 5.46 0.14
CA GLU A 25 10.45 5.87 1.53
C GLU A 25 9.41 6.97 1.66
N ALA A 26 9.39 7.89 0.70
CA ALA A 26 8.47 9.03 0.75
C ALA A 26 7.01 8.60 0.75
N GLY A 27 6.69 7.43 0.21
CA GLY A 27 5.32 6.96 0.17
C GLY A 27 5.05 5.74 1.01
N ARG A 28 6.07 5.22 1.68
CA ARG A 28 5.95 3.95 2.39
C ARG A 28 4.89 4.00 3.49
N GLU A 29 4.91 5.07 4.27
CA GLU A 29 3.94 5.20 5.35
C GLU A 29 2.52 5.28 4.81
N ALA A 30 2.34 6.05 3.75
CA ALA A 30 1.01 6.20 3.16
C ALA A 30 0.51 4.88 2.59
N VAL A 31 1.42 4.10 1.99
CA VAL A 31 1.04 2.80 1.45
C VAL A 31 0.64 1.86 2.59
N LYS A 32 1.40 1.87 3.68
CA LYS A 32 1.06 1.04 4.83
C LYS A 32 -0.31 1.40 5.38
N GLU A 33 -0.59 2.69 5.51
CA GLU A 33 -1.87 3.13 6.03
C GLU A 33 -3.01 2.75 5.10
N TYR A 34 -2.76 2.84 3.80
CA TYR A 34 -3.77 2.47 2.83
C TYR A 34 -4.10 0.98 2.92
N ILE A 35 -3.07 0.15 3.01
CA ILE A 35 -3.26 -1.29 3.13
C ILE A 35 -4.00 -1.63 4.41
N ASP A 36 -3.63 -0.95 5.50
CA ASP A 36 -4.25 -1.17 6.78
C ASP A 36 -5.75 -0.87 6.74
N ALA A 37 -6.10 0.24 6.10
CA ALA A 37 -7.49 0.64 5.97
C ALA A 37 -8.27 -0.38 5.13
N LEU A 38 -7.66 -0.87 4.07
CA LEU A 38 -8.31 -1.88 3.24
C LEU A 38 -8.51 -3.17 4.01
N GLY A 39 -7.51 -3.53 4.81
CA GLY A 39 -7.60 -4.73 5.62
C GLY A 39 -8.73 -4.65 6.61
N GLU A 40 -8.91 -3.51 7.22
CA GLU A 40 -10.00 -3.33 8.16
C GLU A 40 -11.34 -3.46 7.49
N GLU A 41 -11.47 -2.87 6.29
CA GLU A 41 -12.72 -2.93 5.57
C GLU A 41 -13.06 -4.34 5.13
N GLY A 42 -12.06 -5.07 4.69
CA GLY A 42 -12.27 -6.40 4.19
C GLY A 42 -12.32 -7.46 5.27
N ASN A 43 -12.06 -7.09 6.47
CA ASN A 43 -11.95 -8.03 7.58
C ASN A 43 -13.29 -8.20 8.26
N GLU A 44 -14.07 -9.03 7.73
CA GLU A 44 -15.41 -9.28 8.27
C GLU A 44 -15.47 -10.53 9.06
#